data_9218794b82cfce1d0477db72a4a840fb
#
_entry.id   9218794b82cfce1d0477db72a4a840fb
#
_cell.length_a   1.000
_cell.length_b   1.000
_cell.length_c   1.000
_cell.angle_alpha   90.00
_cell.angle_beta   90.00
_cell.angle_gamma   90.00
#
_symmetry.space_group_name_H-M   'P 1'
#
loop_
_entity.id
_entity.type
_entity.pdbx_description
1 polymer ?
#
loop_
_entity_poly.entity_id
_entity_poly.type
_entity_poly.pdbx_seq_one_letter_code
_entity_poly.pdbx_strand_id
1 'polypeptide(L)'
;MSGLRDALEPTAAWFSSLGVPEPIVHWGHPAMMGIVLFVMGSFAGITGWQGRTLAAKDPDTSAAKKAEHRKIAPLMFVFIAMGYTGGVLSLIMQGKPIFESSHFWTGSTIIVLLSINALLAVAKFGGQSMLRSIHAYIGSAALALFVVHAFLGVNLGLSI
;
A
#
# COMPACT_ATOMS: atom_id res chain seq x y z
N MET A 1 23.47 -10.30 3.09
CA MET A 1 22.15 -9.63 3.25
C MET A 1 22.16 -8.55 4.36
N SER A 2 23.34 -8.19 4.85
CA SER A 2 23.56 -7.08 5.82
C SER A 2 23.29 -5.70 5.21
N GLY A 3 23.58 -5.49 3.95
CA GLY A 3 23.64 -4.15 3.35
C GLY A 3 22.38 -3.28 3.44
N LEU A 4 21.16 -3.85 3.33
CA LEU A 4 19.93 -3.04 3.50
C LEU A 4 19.74 -2.63 4.96
N ARG A 5 19.97 -3.56 5.89
CA ARG A 5 19.89 -3.27 7.32
C ARG A 5 20.92 -2.21 7.70
N ASP A 6 22.18 -2.40 7.31
CA ASP A 6 23.26 -1.48 7.62
C ASP A 6 22.99 -0.06 7.06
N ALA A 7 22.38 0.02 5.87
CA ALA A 7 22.00 1.30 5.26
C ALA A 7 20.84 2.01 5.99
N LEU A 8 19.92 1.27 6.61
CA LEU A 8 18.76 1.80 7.31
C LEU A 8 18.97 1.96 8.82
N GLU A 9 19.98 1.30 9.39
CA GLU A 9 20.28 1.34 10.83
C GLU A 9 20.42 2.76 11.39
N PRO A 10 21.12 3.72 10.72
CA PRO A 10 21.22 5.09 11.23
C PRO A 10 19.86 5.78 11.34
N THR A 11 18.95 5.53 10.38
CA THR A 11 17.59 6.07 10.39
C THR A 11 16.77 5.43 11.51
N ALA A 12 16.84 4.13 11.67
CA ALA A 12 16.16 3.41 12.76
C ALA A 12 16.66 3.87 14.14
N ALA A 13 17.99 4.05 14.31
CA ALA A 13 18.58 4.57 15.53
C ALA A 13 18.10 5.99 15.84
N TRP A 14 17.99 6.85 14.84
CA TRP A 14 17.43 8.19 15.02
C TRP A 14 15.99 8.14 15.50
N PHE A 15 15.10 7.33 14.87
CA PHE A 15 13.73 7.15 15.35
C PHE A 15 13.67 6.59 16.77
N SER A 16 14.53 5.62 17.11
CA SER A 16 14.61 5.07 18.47
C SER A 16 15.01 6.14 19.49
N SER A 17 15.88 7.09 19.11
CA SER A 17 16.32 8.20 19.98
C SER A 17 15.20 9.20 20.32
N LEU A 18 14.10 9.20 19.57
CA LEU A 18 12.93 10.03 19.85
C LEU A 18 12.10 9.54 21.05
N GLY A 19 12.44 8.39 21.62
CA GLY A 19 11.75 7.83 22.79
C GLY A 19 10.31 7.42 22.50
N VAL A 20 9.99 7.02 21.26
CA VAL A 20 8.66 6.53 20.90
C VAL A 20 8.31 5.30 21.74
N PRO A 21 7.16 5.28 22.46
CA PRO A 21 6.76 4.15 23.27
C PRO A 21 6.70 2.84 22.49
N GLU A 22 7.15 1.74 23.09
CA GLU A 22 7.21 0.42 22.46
C GLU A 22 5.87 0.01 21.80
N PRO A 23 4.69 0.17 22.41
CA PRO A 23 3.43 -0.19 21.75
C PRO A 23 3.17 0.56 20.44
N ILE A 24 3.69 1.78 20.28
CA ILE A 24 3.59 2.55 19.03
C ILE A 24 4.59 2.03 18.00
N VAL A 25 5.80 1.70 18.42
CA VAL A 25 6.80 1.07 17.53
C VAL A 25 6.27 -0.25 16.98
N HIS A 26 5.62 -1.04 17.83
CA HIS A 26 5.11 -2.36 17.49
C HIS A 26 3.80 -2.31 16.67
N TRP A 27 2.78 -1.59 17.15
CA TRP A 27 1.43 -1.62 16.58
C TRP A 27 1.08 -0.42 15.70
N GLY A 28 1.90 0.64 15.69
CA GLY A 28 1.62 1.85 14.92
C GLY A 28 1.54 1.59 13.42
N HIS A 29 2.46 0.79 12.86
CA HIS A 29 2.40 0.37 11.46
C HIS A 29 1.13 -0.45 11.14
N PRO A 30 0.80 -1.56 11.84
CA PRO A 30 -0.43 -2.30 11.61
C PRO A 30 -1.70 -1.45 11.69
N ALA A 31 -1.81 -0.59 12.70
CA ALA A 31 -2.97 0.28 12.89
C ALA A 31 -3.14 1.28 11.73
N MET A 32 -2.07 1.98 11.37
CA MET A 32 -2.07 2.93 10.25
C MET A 32 -2.43 2.23 8.93
N MET A 33 -1.82 1.07 8.66
CA MET A 33 -2.05 0.34 7.41
C MET A 33 -3.45 -0.28 7.35
N GLY A 34 -4.04 -0.63 8.50
CA GLY A 34 -5.45 -1.00 8.60
C GLY A 34 -6.36 0.13 8.13
N ILE A 35 -6.14 1.36 8.59
CA ILE A 35 -6.91 2.53 8.14
C ILE A 35 -6.70 2.75 6.62
N VAL A 36 -5.47 2.70 6.13
CA VAL A 36 -5.17 2.87 4.70
C VAL A 36 -5.89 1.82 3.86
N LEU A 37 -5.87 0.54 4.25
CA LEU A 37 -6.56 -0.52 3.53
C LEU A 37 -8.09 -0.36 3.59
N PHE A 38 -8.66 -0.31 4.79
CA PHE A 38 -10.12 -0.41 4.95
C PHE A 38 -10.84 0.88 4.58
N VAL A 39 -10.23 2.04 4.74
CA VAL A 39 -10.83 3.32 4.36
C VAL A 39 -10.43 3.71 2.95
N MET A 40 -9.14 3.95 2.73
CA MET A 40 -8.68 4.48 1.44
C MET A 40 -8.71 3.44 0.33
N GLY A 41 -8.29 2.20 0.62
CA GLY A 41 -8.27 1.10 -0.33
C GLY A 41 -9.66 0.72 -0.81
N SER A 42 -10.62 0.58 0.13
CA SER A 42 -12.02 0.30 -0.21
C SER A 42 -12.63 1.43 -1.04
N PHE A 43 -12.42 2.69 -0.65
CA PHE A 43 -12.93 3.83 -1.39
C PHE A 43 -12.32 3.92 -2.80
N ALA A 44 -10.99 3.73 -2.93
CA ALA A 44 -10.32 3.73 -4.23
C ALA A 44 -10.80 2.59 -5.13
N GLY A 45 -10.97 1.38 -4.58
CA GLY A 45 -11.48 0.23 -5.32
C GLY A 45 -12.91 0.44 -5.81
N ILE A 46 -13.81 0.83 -4.91
CA ILE A 46 -15.23 1.06 -5.23
C ILE A 46 -15.38 2.16 -6.28
N THR A 47 -14.76 3.32 -6.09
CA THR A 47 -14.88 4.44 -7.03
C THR A 47 -14.23 4.14 -8.38
N GLY A 48 -13.12 3.41 -8.40
CA GLY A 48 -12.48 2.94 -9.63
C GLY A 48 -13.39 2.02 -10.45
N TRP A 49 -14.00 1.02 -9.80
CA TRP A 49 -14.93 0.09 -10.46
C TRP A 49 -16.24 0.75 -10.87
N GLN A 50 -16.86 1.59 -10.03
CA GLN A 50 -18.04 2.36 -10.39
C GLN A 50 -17.76 3.27 -11.58
N GLY A 51 -16.64 3.97 -11.60
CA GLY A 51 -16.21 4.80 -12.72
C GLY A 51 -16.04 4.01 -14.03
N ARG A 52 -15.70 2.71 -13.95
CA ARG A 52 -15.58 1.83 -15.10
C ARG A 52 -16.93 1.28 -15.56
N THR A 53 -17.72 0.73 -14.64
CA THR A 53 -18.97 0.00 -14.95
C THR A 53 -20.12 0.92 -15.35
N LEU A 54 -20.14 2.15 -14.85
CA LEU A 54 -21.15 3.15 -15.16
C LEU A 54 -20.88 3.90 -16.48
N ALA A 55 -19.70 3.71 -17.10
CA ALA A 55 -19.27 4.52 -18.25
C ALA A 55 -20.27 4.56 -19.43
N ALA A 56 -20.99 3.47 -19.68
CA ALA A 56 -21.98 3.39 -20.76
C ALA A 56 -23.42 3.69 -20.31
N LYS A 57 -23.72 3.52 -19.01
CA LYS A 57 -25.09 3.61 -18.49
C LYS A 57 -25.38 4.99 -17.89
N ASP A 58 -24.42 5.59 -17.23
CA ASP A 58 -24.51 6.88 -16.54
C ASP A 58 -23.14 7.58 -16.64
N PRO A 59 -22.89 8.27 -17.76
CA PRO A 59 -21.60 8.93 -18.01
C PRO A 59 -21.23 10.00 -16.96
N ASP A 60 -22.21 10.72 -16.43
CA ASP A 60 -21.98 11.81 -15.46
C ASP A 60 -21.54 11.25 -14.12
N THR A 61 -22.27 10.24 -13.59
CA THR A 61 -21.84 9.54 -12.37
C THR A 61 -20.50 8.84 -12.57
N SER A 62 -20.25 8.22 -13.74
CA SER A 62 -18.96 7.63 -14.09
C SER A 62 -17.81 8.64 -14.01
N ALA A 63 -18.02 9.85 -14.56
CA ALA A 63 -17.03 10.92 -14.53
C ALA A 63 -16.73 11.38 -13.09
N ALA A 64 -17.77 11.55 -12.26
CA ALA A 64 -17.65 11.88 -10.85
C ALA A 64 -16.84 10.82 -10.09
N LYS A 65 -17.17 9.52 -10.26
CA LYS A 65 -16.45 8.41 -9.60
C LYS A 65 -14.99 8.30 -10.03
N LYS A 66 -14.68 8.51 -11.29
CA LYS A 66 -13.30 8.60 -11.79
C LYS A 66 -12.55 9.79 -11.18
N ALA A 67 -13.22 10.92 -10.94
CA ALA A 67 -12.63 12.07 -10.29
C ALA A 67 -12.30 11.79 -8.81
N GLU A 68 -13.21 11.12 -8.08
CA GLU A 68 -12.99 10.67 -6.71
C GLU A 68 -11.80 9.69 -6.62
N HIS A 69 -11.78 8.68 -7.49
CA HIS A 69 -10.67 7.72 -7.59
C HIS A 69 -9.33 8.42 -7.84
N ARG A 70 -9.28 9.38 -8.76
CA ARG A 70 -8.05 10.12 -9.09
C ARG A 70 -7.53 10.99 -7.93
N LYS A 71 -8.39 11.37 -6.98
CA LYS A 71 -7.97 12.11 -5.78
C LYS A 71 -7.39 11.18 -4.72
N ILE A 72 -8.06 10.03 -4.48
CA ILE A 72 -7.71 9.18 -3.34
C ILE A 72 -6.58 8.17 -3.65
N ALA A 73 -6.54 7.62 -4.88
CA ALA A 73 -5.60 6.55 -5.21
C ALA A 73 -4.12 6.97 -5.12
N PRO A 74 -3.68 8.15 -5.60
CA PRO A 74 -2.31 8.59 -5.42
C PRO A 74 -1.96 8.81 -3.95
N LEU A 75 -2.89 9.38 -3.16
CA LEU A 75 -2.68 9.60 -1.73
C LEU A 75 -2.56 8.27 -0.98
N MET A 76 -3.42 7.30 -1.30
CA MET A 76 -3.32 5.94 -0.78
C MET A 76 -1.96 5.30 -1.10
N PHE A 77 -1.47 5.45 -2.34
CA PHE A 77 -0.18 4.92 -2.73
C PHE A 77 0.98 5.52 -1.91
N VAL A 78 0.95 6.84 -1.68
CA VAL A 78 1.94 7.52 -0.83
C VAL A 78 1.91 6.96 0.59
N PHE A 79 0.73 6.80 1.20
CA PHE A 79 0.62 6.21 2.54
C PHE A 79 1.08 4.76 2.60
N ILE A 80 0.81 3.96 1.55
CA ILE A 80 1.31 2.57 1.46
C ILE A 80 2.84 2.56 1.36
N ALA A 81 3.44 3.42 0.55
CA ALA A 81 4.90 3.53 0.42
C ALA A 81 5.56 3.96 1.74
N MET A 82 4.99 4.95 2.42
CA MET A 82 5.42 5.36 3.76
C MET A 82 5.27 4.23 4.78
N GLY A 83 4.14 3.52 4.74
CA GLY A 83 3.88 2.38 5.61
C GLY A 83 4.85 1.23 5.37
N TYR A 84 5.18 0.92 4.11
CA TYR A 84 6.18 -0.07 3.77
C TYR A 84 7.56 0.27 4.39
N THR A 85 7.99 1.51 4.22
CA THR A 85 9.24 2.00 4.81
C THR A 85 9.19 1.97 6.35
N GLY A 86 8.09 2.46 6.93
CA GLY A 86 7.89 2.45 8.39
C GLY A 86 7.85 1.04 8.98
N GLY A 87 7.24 0.07 8.28
CA GLY A 87 7.23 -1.33 8.69
C GLY A 87 8.62 -1.96 8.69
N VAL A 88 9.44 -1.68 7.67
CA VAL A 88 10.84 -2.13 7.63
C VAL A 88 11.66 -1.51 8.77
N LEU A 89 11.52 -0.19 9.00
CA LEU A 89 12.19 0.49 10.10
C LEU A 89 11.78 -0.05 11.47
N SER A 90 10.49 -0.35 11.65
CA SER A 90 9.97 -0.95 12.89
C SER A 90 10.61 -2.31 13.17
N LEU A 91 10.79 -3.18 12.17
CA LEU A 91 11.50 -4.45 12.34
C LEU A 91 12.97 -4.23 12.75
N ILE A 92 13.64 -3.23 12.17
CA ILE A 92 15.03 -2.92 12.52
C ILE A 92 15.13 -2.43 13.97
N MET A 93 14.25 -1.50 14.38
CA MET A 93 14.18 -0.97 15.74
C MET A 93 13.93 -2.08 16.77
N GLN A 94 13.15 -3.10 16.42
CA GLN A 94 12.83 -4.25 17.26
C GLN A 94 13.89 -5.39 17.16
N GLY A 95 14.98 -5.22 16.41
CA GLY A 95 16.03 -6.23 16.23
C GLY A 95 15.57 -7.45 15.39
N LYS A 96 14.47 -7.36 14.65
CA LYS A 96 13.86 -8.48 13.93
C LYS A 96 14.40 -8.63 12.50
N PRO A 97 14.40 -9.85 11.92
CA PRO A 97 14.83 -10.06 10.55
C PRO A 97 13.82 -9.45 9.55
N ILE A 98 14.33 -8.86 8.46
CA ILE A 98 13.50 -8.19 7.45
C ILE A 98 12.93 -9.21 6.45
N PHE A 99 13.78 -10.10 5.94
CA PHE A 99 13.49 -10.93 4.75
C PHE A 99 12.84 -12.29 5.04
N GLU A 100 12.64 -12.64 6.31
CA GLU A 100 12.17 -13.98 6.70
C GLU A 100 10.65 -14.10 6.75
N SER A 101 9.92 -12.97 6.70
CA SER A 101 8.47 -13.00 6.82
C SER A 101 7.76 -12.96 5.46
N SER A 102 6.68 -13.74 5.32
CA SER A 102 5.78 -13.65 4.17
C SER A 102 5.12 -12.27 4.07
N HIS A 103 4.97 -11.55 5.21
CA HIS A 103 4.48 -10.18 5.25
C HIS A 103 5.39 -9.23 4.47
N PHE A 104 6.72 -9.32 4.63
CA PHE A 104 7.65 -8.49 3.86
C PHE A 104 7.50 -8.72 2.35
N TRP A 105 7.45 -9.98 1.91
CA TRP A 105 7.38 -10.31 0.48
C TRP A 105 6.04 -9.93 -0.16
N THR A 106 4.93 -10.13 0.53
CA THR A 106 3.62 -9.68 0.04
C THR A 106 3.53 -8.16 0.00
N GLY A 107 4.07 -7.45 0.99
CA GLY A 107 4.16 -5.98 0.98
C GLY A 107 5.00 -5.45 -0.18
N SER A 108 6.17 -6.06 -0.44
CA SER A 108 7.01 -5.72 -1.58
C SER A 108 6.29 -5.93 -2.92
N THR A 109 5.54 -7.03 -3.05
CA THR A 109 4.73 -7.31 -4.24
C THR A 109 3.64 -6.25 -4.44
N ILE A 110 2.94 -5.84 -3.38
CA ILE A 110 1.93 -4.78 -3.43
C ILE A 110 2.53 -3.47 -3.91
N ILE A 111 3.69 -3.07 -3.38
CA ILE A 111 4.38 -1.84 -3.81
C ILE A 111 4.72 -1.90 -5.30
N VAL A 112 5.23 -3.02 -5.80
CA VAL A 112 5.53 -3.18 -7.23
C VAL A 112 4.27 -3.07 -8.09
N LEU A 113 3.19 -3.78 -7.73
CA LEU A 113 1.92 -3.74 -8.47
C LEU A 113 1.33 -2.33 -8.50
N LEU A 114 1.32 -1.63 -7.37
CA LEU A 114 0.80 -0.26 -7.28
C LEU A 114 1.71 0.75 -8.00
N SER A 115 3.02 0.54 -8.03
CA SER A 115 3.95 1.36 -8.80
C SER A 115 3.69 1.22 -10.30
N ILE A 116 3.47 -0.01 -10.79
CA ILE A 116 3.07 -0.26 -12.20
C ILE A 116 1.76 0.48 -12.49
N ASN A 117 0.77 0.36 -11.60
CA ASN A 117 -0.52 1.05 -11.74
C ASN A 117 -0.37 2.58 -11.77
N ALA A 118 0.48 3.14 -10.93
CA ALA A 118 0.76 4.57 -10.91
C ALA A 118 1.40 5.02 -12.23
N LEU A 119 2.38 4.28 -12.75
CA LEU A 119 3.02 4.58 -14.04
C LEU A 119 2.03 4.54 -15.20
N LEU A 120 1.14 3.54 -15.26
CA LEU A 120 0.08 3.46 -16.27
C LEU A 120 -0.86 4.68 -16.21
N ALA A 121 -1.21 5.13 -14.99
CA ALA A 121 -2.08 6.29 -14.80
C ALA A 121 -1.39 7.60 -15.19
N VAL A 122 -0.13 7.81 -14.80
CA VAL A 122 0.67 8.98 -15.17
C VAL A 122 0.87 9.07 -16.68
N ALA A 123 1.12 7.94 -17.34
CA ALA A 123 1.20 7.83 -18.79
C ALA A 123 -0.16 7.98 -19.51
N LYS A 124 -1.24 8.32 -18.77
CA LYS A 124 -2.62 8.47 -19.29
C LYS A 124 -3.07 7.24 -20.11
N PHE A 125 -2.57 6.06 -19.73
CA PHE A 125 -2.81 4.78 -20.40
C PHE A 125 -2.41 4.76 -21.89
N GLY A 126 -1.53 5.67 -22.35
CA GLY A 126 -1.20 5.82 -23.76
C GLY A 126 -2.42 6.02 -24.69
N GLY A 127 -3.57 6.47 -24.13
CA GLY A 127 -4.84 6.56 -24.83
C GLY A 127 -5.57 5.20 -25.02
N GLN A 128 -4.97 4.07 -24.64
CA GLN A 128 -5.47 2.72 -24.95
C GLN A 128 -6.48 2.21 -23.91
N SER A 129 -7.61 1.64 -24.39
CA SER A 129 -8.61 1.02 -23.51
C SER A 129 -8.10 -0.24 -22.82
N MET A 130 -7.20 -0.99 -23.46
CA MET A 130 -6.58 -2.18 -22.90
C MET A 130 -5.76 -1.85 -21.65
N LEU A 131 -4.95 -0.79 -21.68
CA LEU A 131 -4.14 -0.39 -20.51
C LEU A 131 -5.01 0.09 -19.33
N ARG A 132 -6.18 0.70 -19.61
CA ARG A 132 -7.17 0.99 -18.56
C ARG A 132 -7.73 -0.28 -17.92
N SER A 133 -7.91 -1.34 -18.72
CA SER A 133 -8.35 -2.64 -18.19
C SER A 133 -7.28 -3.31 -17.36
N ILE A 134 -6.04 -3.32 -17.83
CA ILE A 134 -4.87 -3.84 -17.09
C ILE A 134 -4.73 -3.12 -15.75
N HIS A 135 -4.80 -1.79 -15.72
CA HIS A 135 -4.78 -1.01 -14.48
C HIS A 135 -5.88 -1.45 -13.49
N ALA A 136 -7.11 -1.63 -13.96
CA ALA A 136 -8.22 -2.05 -13.11
C ALA A 136 -7.97 -3.45 -12.50
N TYR A 137 -7.49 -4.42 -13.28
CA TYR A 137 -7.22 -5.77 -12.80
C TYR A 137 -5.99 -5.83 -11.88
N ILE A 138 -4.89 -5.14 -12.20
CA ILE A 138 -3.72 -5.04 -11.32
C ILE A 138 -4.12 -4.38 -9.99
N GLY A 139 -4.89 -3.29 -10.03
CA GLY A 139 -5.37 -2.62 -8.82
C GLY A 139 -6.24 -3.52 -7.96
N SER A 140 -7.14 -4.31 -8.57
CA SER A 140 -7.97 -5.27 -7.84
C SER A 140 -7.15 -6.41 -7.23
N ALA A 141 -6.17 -6.94 -7.98
CA ALA A 141 -5.27 -7.96 -7.47
C ALA A 141 -4.41 -7.42 -6.31
N ALA A 142 -3.91 -6.18 -6.42
CA ALA A 142 -3.17 -5.54 -5.34
C ALA A 142 -4.01 -5.36 -4.07
N LEU A 143 -5.29 -4.94 -4.21
CA LEU A 143 -6.20 -4.81 -3.06
C LEU A 143 -6.52 -6.17 -2.43
N ALA A 144 -6.77 -7.21 -3.22
CA ALA A 144 -6.98 -8.56 -2.71
C ALA A 144 -5.74 -9.08 -1.97
N LEU A 145 -4.55 -8.89 -2.55
CA LEU A 145 -3.29 -9.25 -1.90
C LEU A 145 -3.07 -8.44 -0.62
N PHE A 146 -3.51 -7.17 -0.59
CA PHE A 146 -3.37 -6.33 0.59
C PHE A 146 -4.22 -6.84 1.77
N VAL A 147 -5.39 -7.42 1.51
CA VAL A 147 -6.17 -8.11 2.57
C VAL A 147 -5.38 -9.29 3.14
N VAL A 148 -4.82 -10.14 2.28
CA VAL A 148 -3.95 -11.27 2.72
C VAL A 148 -2.74 -10.74 3.50
N HIS A 149 -2.10 -9.68 3.00
CA HIS A 149 -0.97 -9.02 3.64
C HIS A 149 -1.31 -8.50 5.05
N ALA A 150 -2.50 -7.94 5.23
CA ALA A 150 -2.97 -7.48 6.54
C ALA A 150 -3.08 -8.62 7.55
N PHE A 151 -3.63 -9.78 7.15
CA PHE A 151 -3.66 -10.98 8.01
C PHE A 151 -2.25 -11.47 8.37
N LEU A 152 -1.34 -11.51 7.40
CA LEU A 152 0.06 -11.87 7.64
C LEU A 152 0.75 -10.88 8.58
N GLY A 153 0.42 -9.58 8.47
CA GLY A 153 0.94 -8.52 9.34
C GLY A 153 0.47 -8.66 10.78
N VAL A 154 -0.83 -8.93 10.99
CA VAL A 154 -1.36 -9.18 12.35
C VAL A 154 -0.69 -10.42 12.94
N ASN A 155 -0.58 -11.51 12.17
CA ASN A 155 0.07 -12.73 12.66
C ASN A 155 1.55 -12.51 13.01
N LEU A 156 2.28 -11.74 12.19
CA LEU A 156 3.65 -11.33 12.49
C LEU A 156 3.71 -10.50 13.78
N GLY A 157 2.86 -9.48 13.91
CA GLY A 157 2.81 -8.62 15.11
C GLY A 157 2.51 -9.39 16.39
N LEU A 158 1.69 -10.45 16.33
CA LEU A 158 1.42 -11.31 17.49
C LEU A 158 2.57 -12.27 17.83
N SER A 159 3.54 -12.45 16.92
CA SER A 159 4.65 -13.40 17.06
C SER A 159 5.98 -12.78 17.46
N ILE A 160 6.07 -11.46 17.47
CA ILE A 160 7.31 -10.70 17.80
C ILE A 160 7.16 -9.81 19.06
#